data_f5cd5cab2b24afefb3f9995b3236ffb2
#
_entry.id   f5cd5cab2b24afefb3f9995b3236ffb2
#
_cell.length_a   1.000
_cell.length_b   1.000
_cell.length_c   1.000
_cell.angle_alpha   90.00
_cell.angle_beta   90.00
_cell.angle_gamma   90.00
#
_symmetry.space_group_name_H-M   'P 1'
#
loop_
_entity.id
_entity.type
_entity.pdbx_description
1 polymer ?
#
loop_
_entity_poly.entity_id
_entity_poly.type
_entity_poly.pdbx_seq_one_letter_code
_entity_poly.pdbx_strand_id
1 'polypeptide(L)'
;MHPAPQRRHRRLALCLAGVLLAGCSTAGTSSPAGSDETAGTGQEGSADGVGTGAPEESSAAASPDIAVAEVDTFAEPWAMAFLPGTDDLLVTERSGTLHLRDAESGERVEVAGTPEVVDDGQGGLGDVLAGPTFDEDQVVYLSWAEAGEGGTGAAVGRARLVSDGGGAALEGLEVIWRQTPKVEGSGHFSHRLAFDPDGEHLFVSSGDRQQLDPAQDTGNTLGTVVRLTLDGQAAPGNPLADQGGAAAQIWSWGHRNPLGLEFAPDGTLWSSEMGPEGGDELNVVEEGGNYGWPEVSDGSQYGGGEIPDHAEGDGFVAPVESWNPSISPGSLLIYTGDLFPQWQGDALLGALSGQALVRVDLEDGRSRGSEVIELGQRIRAVEQGPDGAVWLLEDEGSGRLLRLTPGG
;
A
#
# COMPACT_ATOMS: atom_id res chain seq x y z
N MET A 1 59.40 -9.09 29.18
CA MET A 1 59.97 -8.28 28.09
C MET A 1 59.54 -8.91 26.76
N HIS A 2 58.52 -8.40 26.15
CA HIS A 2 58.15 -8.74 24.78
C HIS A 2 57.79 -7.43 24.06
N PRO A 3 58.26 -7.21 22.84
CA PRO A 3 58.07 -5.91 22.14
C PRO A 3 56.70 -5.85 21.46
N ALA A 4 56.17 -4.62 21.43
CA ALA A 4 54.91 -4.27 20.77
C ALA A 4 55.08 -4.19 19.22
N PRO A 5 54.01 -4.44 18.43
CA PRO A 5 54.08 -4.29 16.98
C PRO A 5 53.76 -2.85 16.53
N GLN A 6 54.56 -2.40 15.56
CA GLN A 6 54.51 -1.09 14.91
C GLN A 6 53.28 -0.93 14.00
N ARG A 7 52.61 0.21 14.12
CA ARG A 7 51.55 0.67 13.19
C ARG A 7 52.19 1.17 11.86
N ARG A 8 51.74 0.58 10.75
CA ARG A 8 51.99 1.10 9.39
C ARG A 8 50.85 1.98 8.93
N HIS A 9 51.12 3.26 8.74
CA HIS A 9 50.23 4.21 8.04
C HIS A 9 50.24 3.92 6.53
N ARG A 10 49.08 3.62 5.94
CA ARG A 10 48.86 3.66 4.49
C ARG A 10 48.18 4.98 4.16
N ARG A 11 48.84 5.77 3.32
CA ARG A 11 48.33 7.01 2.75
C ARG A 11 47.35 6.66 1.63
N LEU A 12 46.13 7.23 1.69
CA LEU A 12 45.15 7.19 0.63
C LEU A 12 45.46 8.31 -0.37
N ALA A 13 45.58 7.98 -1.64
CA ALA A 13 45.71 8.94 -2.73
C ALA A 13 44.35 9.31 -3.26
N LEU A 14 44.07 10.59 -3.27
CA LEU A 14 42.83 11.20 -3.81
C LEU A 14 43.03 11.40 -5.32
N CYS A 15 42.24 10.76 -6.18
CA CYS A 15 42.13 11.10 -7.58
C CYS A 15 40.89 11.95 -7.82
N LEU A 16 41.11 13.22 -8.14
CA LEU A 16 40.09 14.12 -8.69
C LEU A 16 39.91 13.82 -10.19
N ALA A 17 38.73 13.53 -10.64
CA ALA A 17 38.35 13.55 -12.04
C ALA A 17 37.33 14.67 -12.26
N GLY A 18 37.72 15.72 -12.96
CA GLY A 18 36.86 16.81 -13.38
C GLY A 18 36.04 16.41 -14.62
N VAL A 19 34.81 16.79 -14.64
CA VAL A 19 33.92 16.70 -15.82
C VAL A 19 33.64 18.11 -16.33
N LEU A 20 34.02 18.33 -17.59
CA LEU A 20 33.79 19.55 -18.36
C LEU A 20 32.35 19.60 -18.89
N LEU A 21 31.69 20.70 -18.62
CA LEU A 21 30.47 21.12 -19.29
C LEU A 21 30.77 21.72 -20.67
N ALA A 22 30.13 21.25 -21.71
CA ALA A 22 30.01 21.93 -22.99
C ALA A 22 28.55 22.09 -23.34
N GLY A 23 28.06 23.31 -23.32
CA GLY A 23 26.77 23.72 -23.85
C GLY A 23 26.87 23.99 -25.36
N CYS A 24 25.76 23.73 -26.08
CA CYS A 24 25.46 24.36 -27.34
C CYS A 24 23.96 24.54 -27.51
N SER A 25 23.57 25.81 -27.52
CA SER A 25 22.26 26.28 -27.99
C SER A 25 22.27 26.37 -29.51
N THR A 26 21.18 25.98 -30.18
CA THR A 26 20.76 26.67 -31.39
C THR A 26 19.25 26.62 -31.56
N ALA A 27 18.68 27.79 -31.70
CA ALA A 27 17.31 28.07 -32.10
C ALA A 27 17.15 27.96 -33.63
N GLY A 28 15.92 27.72 -34.09
CA GLY A 28 15.59 27.77 -35.52
C GLY A 28 14.12 27.52 -35.79
N THR A 29 13.42 28.59 -35.94
CA THR A 29 12.09 28.96 -36.46
C THR A 29 11.70 28.32 -37.81
N SER A 30 10.41 27.98 -37.99
CA SER A 30 9.45 28.59 -38.97
C SER A 30 8.47 27.58 -39.56
N SER A 31 7.20 27.88 -39.39
CA SER A 31 6.11 27.45 -40.30
C SER A 31 6.21 28.21 -41.65
N PRO A 32 5.56 27.76 -42.78
CA PRO A 32 4.20 28.19 -42.99
C PRO A 32 3.23 27.21 -43.71
N ALA A 33 1.99 27.63 -43.66
CA ALA A 33 0.74 27.25 -44.26
C ALA A 33 0.72 26.91 -45.77
N GLY A 34 -0.35 26.20 -46.19
CA GLY A 34 -0.77 26.04 -47.58
C GLY A 34 -2.07 25.26 -47.68
N SER A 35 -3.13 26.00 -47.87
CA SER A 35 -4.49 25.65 -48.30
C SER A 35 -4.55 24.83 -49.59
N ASP A 36 -5.58 23.95 -49.73
CA ASP A 36 -6.57 24.15 -50.83
C ASP A 36 -7.78 23.20 -50.71
N GLU A 37 -8.91 23.81 -50.99
CA GLU A 37 -10.25 23.23 -51.14
C GLU A 37 -10.38 22.37 -52.41
N THR A 38 -11.28 21.34 -52.36
CA THR A 38 -12.21 21.14 -53.49
C THR A 38 -13.49 20.45 -53.02
N ALA A 39 -14.58 21.07 -53.37
CA ALA A 39 -15.96 20.67 -53.22
C ALA A 39 -16.36 19.54 -54.18
N GLY A 40 -17.28 18.69 -53.75
CA GLY A 40 -17.97 17.71 -54.59
C GLY A 40 -19.35 17.39 -54.03
N THR A 41 -20.33 17.83 -54.75
CA THR A 41 -21.78 17.81 -54.52
C THR A 41 -22.42 16.45 -54.67
N GLY A 42 -23.41 16.12 -53.80
CA GLY A 42 -24.71 15.60 -54.21
C GLY A 42 -24.98 14.09 -54.04
N GLN A 43 -25.86 13.66 -53.19
CA GLN A 43 -27.20 13.20 -53.60
C GLN A 43 -27.96 12.59 -52.40
N GLU A 44 -29.20 12.98 -52.29
CA GLU A 44 -30.18 12.53 -51.30
C GLU A 44 -30.56 11.05 -51.51
N GLY A 45 -30.78 10.34 -50.41
CA GLY A 45 -31.39 9.03 -50.38
C GLY A 45 -32.06 8.78 -49.00
N SER A 46 -33.37 8.98 -48.97
CA SER A 46 -34.21 8.61 -47.82
C SER A 46 -34.22 7.10 -47.62
N ALA A 47 -34.09 6.64 -46.38
CA ALA A 47 -34.69 5.39 -45.89
C ALA A 47 -34.67 5.32 -44.36
N ASP A 48 -35.85 5.24 -43.81
CA ASP A 48 -36.35 4.52 -42.65
C ASP A 48 -35.58 4.47 -41.31
N GLY A 49 -36.32 5.01 -40.30
CA GLY A 49 -35.94 5.00 -38.89
C GLY A 49 -35.81 3.60 -38.28
N VAL A 50 -34.64 3.39 -37.68
CA VAL A 50 -34.45 2.46 -36.61
C VAL A 50 -34.08 3.28 -35.38
N GLY A 51 -34.95 3.23 -34.38
CA GLY A 51 -34.74 3.91 -33.12
C GLY A 51 -33.49 3.36 -32.44
N THR A 52 -32.41 4.13 -32.44
CA THR A 52 -31.28 3.97 -31.56
C THR A 52 -31.71 4.54 -30.21
N GLY A 53 -32.06 3.63 -29.27
CA GLY A 53 -32.07 3.98 -27.87
C GLY A 53 -30.69 4.53 -27.54
N ALA A 54 -30.61 5.77 -27.09
CA ALA A 54 -29.43 6.31 -26.46
C ALA A 54 -29.08 5.39 -25.29
N PRO A 55 -27.79 5.08 -25.02
CA PRO A 55 -27.44 4.44 -23.79
C PRO A 55 -27.95 5.35 -22.65
N GLU A 56 -28.69 4.77 -21.71
CA GLU A 56 -29.00 5.44 -20.45
C GLU A 56 -27.64 5.79 -19.85
N GLU A 57 -27.32 7.08 -19.77
CA GLU A 57 -26.26 7.56 -18.92
C GLU A 57 -26.61 7.07 -17.50
N SER A 58 -25.85 6.10 -17.01
CA SER A 58 -25.88 5.70 -15.61
C SER A 58 -25.56 6.99 -14.84
N SER A 59 -26.56 7.52 -14.17
CA SER A 59 -26.42 8.64 -13.25
C SER A 59 -25.57 8.11 -12.08
N ALA A 60 -24.25 8.20 -12.21
CA ALA A 60 -23.36 8.09 -11.06
C ALA A 60 -23.86 9.13 -10.04
N ALA A 61 -24.21 8.67 -8.84
CA ALA A 61 -24.61 9.55 -7.77
C ALA A 61 -23.45 10.57 -7.56
N ALA A 62 -23.79 11.85 -7.62
CA ALA A 62 -22.78 12.90 -7.43
C ALA A 62 -22.10 12.68 -6.08
N SER A 63 -20.76 12.75 -6.07
CA SER A 63 -19.99 12.68 -4.84
C SER A 63 -20.52 13.64 -3.80
N PRO A 64 -20.56 13.22 -2.52
CA PRO A 64 -20.97 14.12 -1.48
C PRO A 64 -20.01 15.30 -1.42
N ASP A 65 -20.52 16.47 -1.05
CA ASP A 65 -19.66 17.56 -0.60
C ASP A 65 -18.89 17.07 0.63
N ILE A 66 -17.56 17.21 0.61
CA ILE A 66 -16.66 16.67 1.65
C ILE A 66 -16.04 17.83 2.42
N ALA A 67 -16.23 17.85 3.72
CA ALA A 67 -15.51 18.74 4.61
C ALA A 67 -14.23 18.05 5.10
N VAL A 68 -13.08 18.71 4.92
CA VAL A 68 -11.77 18.23 5.36
C VAL A 68 -11.29 19.07 6.52
N ALA A 69 -11.00 18.44 7.66
CA ALA A 69 -10.44 19.08 8.83
C ALA A 69 -9.03 18.55 9.12
N GLU A 70 -8.07 19.46 9.31
CA GLU A 70 -6.75 19.11 9.84
C GLU A 70 -6.86 18.87 11.36
N VAL A 71 -6.34 17.75 11.83
CA VAL A 71 -6.45 17.33 13.23
C VAL A 71 -5.10 17.37 13.93
N ASP A 72 -4.02 16.92 13.27
CA ASP A 72 -2.66 16.85 13.83
C ASP A 72 -1.63 16.78 12.70
N THR A 73 -0.33 16.69 13.07
CA THR A 73 0.79 16.56 12.11
C THR A 73 1.84 15.62 12.68
N PHE A 74 2.38 14.71 11.84
CA PHE A 74 3.38 13.71 12.21
C PHE A 74 4.59 13.76 11.27
N ALA A 75 5.75 13.25 11.72
CA ALA A 75 6.96 13.19 10.92
C ALA A 75 6.98 11.91 10.08
N GLU A 76 6.84 12.03 8.76
CA GLU A 76 6.81 10.88 7.84
C GLU A 76 5.89 9.74 8.32
N PRO A 77 4.58 10.02 8.58
CA PRO A 77 3.66 9.01 9.10
C PRO A 77 3.44 7.90 8.06
N TRP A 78 3.26 6.64 8.55
CA TRP A 78 3.09 5.50 7.66
C TRP A 78 1.73 4.80 7.80
N ALA A 79 1.30 4.53 9.03
CA ALA A 79 0.01 3.89 9.31
C ALA A 79 -0.64 4.47 10.56
N MET A 80 -1.93 4.19 10.72
CA MET A 80 -2.69 4.53 11.91
C MET A 80 -3.70 3.42 12.20
N ALA A 81 -4.06 3.28 13.48
CA ALA A 81 -5.09 2.36 13.93
C ALA A 81 -5.82 2.93 15.14
N PHE A 82 -7.15 2.91 15.12
CA PHE A 82 -7.96 3.23 16.29
C PHE A 82 -7.95 2.07 17.29
N LEU A 83 -7.82 2.40 18.57
CA LEU A 83 -7.86 1.38 19.62
C LEU A 83 -9.31 1.08 20.02
N PRO A 84 -9.71 -0.19 20.07
CA PRO A 84 -11.03 -0.56 20.54
C PRO A 84 -11.34 -0.03 21.94
N GLY A 85 -12.55 0.44 22.15
CA GLY A 85 -13.06 0.83 23.47
C GLY A 85 -12.64 2.21 23.98
N THR A 86 -11.59 2.85 23.42
CA THR A 86 -11.12 4.19 23.84
C THR A 86 -11.20 5.23 22.73
N ASP A 87 -11.28 4.81 21.47
CA ASP A 87 -11.16 5.66 20.29
C ASP A 87 -9.78 6.36 20.15
N ASP A 88 -8.81 6.05 21.01
CA ASP A 88 -7.45 6.54 20.90
C ASP A 88 -6.79 6.07 19.62
N LEU A 89 -5.86 6.85 19.10
CA LEU A 89 -5.24 6.59 17.81
C LEU A 89 -3.75 6.26 17.96
N LEU A 90 -3.33 5.10 17.47
CA LEU A 90 -1.93 4.82 17.23
C LEU A 90 -1.52 5.35 15.87
N VAL A 91 -0.34 5.98 15.78
CA VAL A 91 0.25 6.45 14.52
C VAL A 91 1.72 6.05 14.49
N THR A 92 2.14 5.37 13.44
CA THR A 92 3.55 5.02 13.18
C THR A 92 4.22 6.08 12.33
N GLU A 93 5.49 6.38 12.64
CA GLU A 93 6.39 7.17 11.80
C GLU A 93 7.52 6.28 11.29
N ARG A 94 7.91 6.45 10.05
CA ARG A 94 8.93 5.61 9.38
C ARG A 94 10.23 5.50 10.16
N SER A 95 10.62 6.56 10.86
CA SER A 95 11.83 6.60 11.70
C SER A 95 11.86 5.59 12.85
N GLY A 96 10.75 4.90 13.13
CA GLY A 96 10.61 3.93 14.22
C GLY A 96 9.82 4.46 15.42
N THR A 97 9.28 5.66 15.35
CA THR A 97 8.44 6.24 16.40
C THR A 97 7.01 5.74 16.28
N LEU A 98 6.43 5.35 17.40
CA LEU A 98 4.99 5.08 17.54
C LEU A 98 4.41 6.11 18.49
N HIS A 99 3.30 6.72 18.10
CA HIS A 99 2.55 7.66 18.91
C HIS A 99 1.23 7.06 19.35
N LEU A 100 0.84 7.34 20.60
CA LEU A 100 -0.52 7.18 21.10
C LEU A 100 -1.12 8.56 21.25
N ARG A 101 -2.22 8.83 20.54
CA ARG A 101 -2.96 10.07 20.57
C ARG A 101 -4.29 9.85 21.26
N ASP A 102 -4.51 10.54 22.38
CA ASP A 102 -5.75 10.50 23.14
C ASP A 102 -6.90 11.13 22.34
N ALA A 103 -8.01 10.44 22.26
CA ALA A 103 -9.16 10.85 21.46
C ALA A 103 -9.86 12.11 21.97
N GLU A 104 -9.92 12.29 23.31
CA GLU A 104 -10.67 13.37 23.96
C GLU A 104 -9.85 14.68 23.98
N SER A 105 -8.60 14.61 24.44
CA SER A 105 -7.75 15.80 24.60
C SER A 105 -6.98 16.17 23.32
N GLY A 106 -6.73 15.19 22.45
CA GLY A 106 -5.83 15.32 21.31
C GLY A 106 -4.35 15.34 21.70
N GLU A 107 -4.01 15.18 22.97
CA GLU A 107 -2.62 15.05 23.41
C GLU A 107 -2.01 13.74 22.88
N ARG A 108 -0.74 13.76 22.51
CA ARG A 108 -0.01 12.58 22.06
C ARG A 108 1.21 12.31 22.91
N VAL A 109 1.50 11.03 23.11
CA VAL A 109 2.71 10.56 23.77
C VAL A 109 3.44 9.59 22.86
N GLU A 110 4.77 9.61 22.91
CA GLU A 110 5.59 8.60 22.25
C GLU A 110 5.50 7.29 23.03
N VAL A 111 5.27 6.19 22.32
CA VAL A 111 5.20 4.84 22.88
C VAL A 111 6.61 4.26 22.90
N ALA A 112 7.14 4.00 24.09
CA ALA A 112 8.46 3.42 24.26
C ALA A 112 8.47 1.91 23.89
N GLY A 113 9.64 1.37 23.54
CA GLY A 113 9.83 -0.07 23.31
C GLY A 113 9.53 -0.53 21.89
N THR A 114 9.43 0.38 20.93
CA THR A 114 9.38 0.06 19.50
C THR A 114 10.63 -0.68 19.03
N PRO A 115 10.55 -1.50 17.97
CA PRO A 115 11.71 -2.21 17.44
C PRO A 115 12.73 -1.25 16.80
N GLU A 116 13.99 -1.70 16.70
CA GLU A 116 14.97 -1.04 15.85
C GLU A 116 14.61 -1.29 14.37
N VAL A 117 14.51 -0.23 13.58
CA VAL A 117 14.09 -0.30 12.19
C VAL A 117 15.19 0.11 11.21
N VAL A 118 15.09 -0.35 9.98
CA VAL A 118 15.91 0.16 8.87
C VAL A 118 15.07 1.18 8.12
N ASP A 119 15.31 2.46 8.43
CA ASP A 119 14.66 3.60 7.78
C ASP A 119 15.49 4.05 6.55
N ASP A 120 15.49 3.21 5.50
CA ASP A 120 16.10 3.49 4.21
C ASP A 120 15.14 3.18 3.07
N GLY A 121 15.07 4.04 2.08
CA GLY A 121 14.18 3.92 0.93
C GLY A 121 12.70 3.84 1.31
N GLN A 122 12.10 2.67 1.16
CA GLN A 122 10.69 2.40 1.54
C GLN A 122 10.58 1.63 2.88
N GLY A 123 11.68 1.49 3.60
CA GLY A 123 11.71 0.83 4.91
C GLY A 123 11.18 1.71 6.03
N GLY A 124 11.44 1.29 7.27
CA GLY A 124 11.02 1.96 8.50
C GLY A 124 10.03 1.15 9.32
N LEU A 125 9.42 1.80 10.31
CA LEU A 125 8.27 1.28 11.02
C LEU A 125 7.04 1.41 10.11
N GLY A 126 6.31 0.34 9.95
CA GLY A 126 5.20 0.27 9.01
C GLY A 126 3.85 0.18 9.71
N ASP A 127 3.16 -0.93 9.52
CA ASP A 127 1.79 -1.09 9.97
C ASP A 127 1.66 -1.31 11.47
N VAL A 128 0.51 -0.95 12.02
CA VAL A 128 0.11 -1.19 13.40
C VAL A 128 -1.37 -1.55 13.45
N LEU A 129 -1.72 -2.62 14.17
CA LEU A 129 -3.11 -3.02 14.41
C LEU A 129 -3.31 -3.38 15.87
N ALA A 130 -4.48 -3.08 16.42
CA ALA A 130 -4.96 -3.70 17.65
C ALA A 130 -5.24 -5.20 17.39
N GLY A 131 -4.80 -6.07 18.30
CA GLY A 131 -5.09 -7.51 18.19
C GLY A 131 -6.58 -7.81 18.31
N PRO A 132 -7.04 -8.97 17.83
CA PRO A 132 -8.46 -9.36 17.87
C PRO A 132 -9.05 -9.42 19.29
N THR A 133 -8.21 -9.60 20.29
CA THR A 133 -8.56 -9.65 21.72
C THR A 133 -8.05 -8.44 22.50
N PHE A 134 -7.83 -7.31 21.83
CA PHE A 134 -7.22 -6.11 22.43
C PHE A 134 -7.93 -5.64 23.70
N ASP A 135 -9.25 -5.68 23.76
CA ASP A 135 -10.03 -5.30 24.95
C ASP A 135 -9.66 -6.13 26.20
N GLU A 136 -9.18 -7.37 26.00
CA GLU A 136 -8.83 -8.29 27.07
C GLU A 136 -7.35 -8.24 27.44
N ASP A 137 -6.46 -8.18 26.43
CA ASP A 137 -5.01 -8.43 26.59
C ASP A 137 -4.13 -7.21 26.23
N GLN A 138 -4.72 -6.20 25.59
CA GLN A 138 -4.02 -4.99 25.12
C GLN A 138 -2.88 -5.28 24.14
N VAL A 139 -2.96 -6.37 23.37
CA VAL A 139 -1.93 -6.73 22.41
C VAL A 139 -2.10 -5.94 21.12
N VAL A 140 -1.00 -5.38 20.64
CA VAL A 140 -0.88 -4.74 19.32
C VAL A 140 0.12 -5.50 18.46
N TYR A 141 -0.10 -5.47 17.16
CA TYR A 141 0.78 -6.04 16.16
C TYR A 141 1.42 -4.91 15.36
N LEU A 142 2.71 -5.06 15.07
CA LEU A 142 3.49 -4.08 14.31
C LEU A 142 4.29 -4.78 13.22
N SER A 143 4.52 -4.06 12.14
CA SER A 143 5.43 -4.48 11.08
C SER A 143 6.52 -3.43 10.84
N TRP A 144 7.70 -3.88 10.41
CA TRP A 144 8.83 -2.98 10.13
C TRP A 144 9.84 -3.62 9.18
N ALA A 145 10.70 -2.79 8.63
CA ALA A 145 11.87 -3.24 7.91
C ALA A 145 13.03 -3.48 8.88
N GLU A 146 13.63 -4.68 8.89
CA GLU A 146 14.79 -5.00 9.72
C GLU A 146 15.99 -5.49 8.90
N ALA A 147 17.20 -5.27 9.41
CA ALA A 147 18.43 -5.81 8.86
C ALA A 147 18.65 -7.26 9.27
N GLY A 148 19.42 -8.02 8.47
CA GLY A 148 19.82 -9.38 8.80
C GLY A 148 20.82 -9.96 7.81
N GLU A 149 21.00 -11.28 7.86
CA GLU A 149 21.88 -11.95 6.91
C GLU A 149 21.27 -11.88 5.50
N GLY A 150 22.05 -11.40 4.54
CA GLY A 150 21.64 -11.22 3.14
C GLY A 150 21.11 -9.82 2.81
N GLY A 151 20.82 -8.97 3.80
CA GLY A 151 20.33 -7.61 3.57
C GLY A 151 19.20 -7.19 4.52
N THR A 152 18.11 -6.70 3.95
CA THR A 152 16.95 -6.22 4.69
C THR A 152 15.68 -7.01 4.29
N GLY A 153 14.69 -7.01 5.16
CA GLY A 153 13.39 -7.66 4.90
C GLY A 153 12.35 -7.19 5.90
N ALA A 154 11.09 -7.46 5.61
CA ALA A 154 10.00 -7.17 6.52
C ALA A 154 10.03 -8.12 7.74
N ALA A 155 9.58 -7.59 8.88
CA ALA A 155 9.34 -8.34 10.10
C ALA A 155 7.98 -7.95 10.70
N VAL A 156 7.39 -8.86 11.44
CA VAL A 156 6.15 -8.63 12.19
C VAL A 156 6.36 -9.08 13.62
N GLY A 157 5.89 -8.28 14.56
CA GLY A 157 5.90 -8.60 15.98
C GLY A 157 4.61 -8.21 16.66
N ARG A 158 4.46 -8.70 17.88
CA ARG A 158 3.36 -8.37 18.77
C ARG A 158 3.89 -7.95 20.14
N ALA A 159 3.20 -7.05 20.78
CA ALA A 159 3.56 -6.57 22.11
C ALA A 159 2.31 -6.14 22.86
N ARG A 160 2.40 -6.08 24.19
CA ARG A 160 1.35 -5.49 25.00
C ARG A 160 1.55 -3.99 25.09
N LEU A 161 0.53 -3.22 24.69
CA LEU A 161 0.48 -1.79 24.89
C LEU A 161 0.08 -1.49 26.33
N VAL A 162 0.91 -0.72 27.03
CA VAL A 162 0.65 -0.27 28.41
C VAL A 162 0.65 1.24 28.43
N SER A 163 -0.39 1.84 28.97
CA SER A 163 -0.52 3.28 29.18
C SER A 163 -0.97 3.56 30.61
N ASP A 164 -0.31 4.47 31.32
CA ASP A 164 -0.61 4.82 32.71
C ASP A 164 -0.98 6.30 32.92
N GLY A 165 -1.35 7.00 31.84
CA GLY A 165 -1.73 8.42 31.86
C GLY A 165 -0.54 9.39 31.99
N GLY A 166 0.69 8.90 32.07
CA GLY A 166 1.92 9.69 32.08
C GLY A 166 2.89 9.28 30.97
N GLY A 167 2.64 8.16 30.28
CA GLY A 167 3.42 7.61 29.19
C GLY A 167 2.79 6.35 28.63
N ALA A 168 3.35 5.85 27.54
CA ALA A 168 2.95 4.60 26.92
C ALA A 168 4.18 3.77 26.56
N ALA A 169 4.04 2.45 26.57
CA ALA A 169 5.13 1.53 26.21
C ALA A 169 4.61 0.22 25.63
N LEU A 170 5.41 -0.39 24.77
CA LEU A 170 5.28 -1.77 24.32
C LEU A 170 6.05 -2.68 25.27
N GLU A 171 5.36 -3.57 25.93
CA GLU A 171 5.98 -4.58 26.80
C GLU A 171 6.00 -5.95 26.14
N GLY A 172 7.13 -6.65 26.24
CA GLY A 172 7.27 -8.02 25.77
C GLY A 172 7.23 -8.18 24.25
N LEU A 173 7.76 -7.21 23.49
CA LEU A 173 7.82 -7.31 22.04
C LEU A 173 8.45 -8.63 21.59
N GLU A 174 7.67 -9.43 20.89
CA GLU A 174 8.04 -10.70 20.30
C GLU A 174 7.94 -10.63 18.80
N VAL A 175 9.03 -10.95 18.09
CA VAL A 175 9.01 -11.05 16.62
C VAL A 175 8.46 -12.42 16.24
N ILE A 176 7.30 -12.41 15.59
CA ILE A 176 6.55 -13.62 15.23
C ILE A 176 6.76 -14.08 13.79
N TRP A 177 7.14 -13.16 12.89
CA TRP A 177 7.37 -13.50 11.50
C TRP A 177 8.48 -12.64 10.88
N ARG A 178 9.13 -13.20 9.86
CA ARG A 178 10.15 -12.53 9.04
C ARG A 178 10.03 -12.93 7.59
N GLN A 179 10.08 -11.95 6.72
CA GLN A 179 10.24 -12.17 5.29
C GLN A 179 11.52 -12.97 5.00
N THR A 180 11.43 -14.00 4.17
CA THR A 180 12.52 -14.92 3.85
C THR A 180 12.62 -15.14 2.34
N PRO A 181 13.84 -14.99 1.75
CA PRO A 181 15.07 -14.48 2.37
C PRO A 181 15.05 -12.97 2.60
N LYS A 182 15.94 -12.46 3.44
CA LYS A 182 16.33 -11.04 3.39
C LYS A 182 17.26 -10.82 2.20
N VAL A 183 17.10 -9.68 1.52
CA VAL A 183 17.83 -9.36 0.29
C VAL A 183 18.36 -7.93 0.33
N GLU A 184 19.34 -7.63 -0.53
CA GLU A 184 19.80 -6.27 -0.72
C GLU A 184 18.71 -5.38 -1.31
N GLY A 185 18.81 -4.07 -1.06
CA GLY A 185 17.87 -3.05 -1.53
C GLY A 185 16.92 -2.56 -0.44
N SER A 186 16.24 -1.45 -0.73
CA SER A 186 15.42 -0.70 0.23
C SER A 186 14.01 -0.40 -0.30
N GLY A 187 13.53 -1.18 -1.27
CA GLY A 187 12.19 -1.03 -1.84
C GLY A 187 11.30 -2.26 -1.65
N HIS A 188 10.01 -2.08 -1.92
CA HIS A 188 8.95 -3.08 -1.95
C HIS A 188 8.93 -4.02 -0.72
N PHE A 189 8.86 -3.44 0.45
CA PHE A 189 8.70 -4.22 1.68
C PHE A 189 7.26 -4.69 1.87
N SER A 190 6.28 -3.89 1.44
CA SER A 190 4.84 -4.08 1.70
C SER A 190 4.53 -4.08 3.19
N HIS A 191 4.43 -5.25 3.81
CA HIS A 191 4.21 -5.56 5.22
C HIS A 191 2.93 -4.94 5.84
N ARG A 192 1.83 -4.84 5.07
CA ARG A 192 0.50 -4.56 5.60
C ARG A 192 -0.02 -5.78 6.34
N LEU A 193 -0.79 -5.52 7.38
CA LEU A 193 -1.36 -6.52 8.28
C LEU A 193 -2.89 -6.51 8.15
N ALA A 194 -3.52 -7.67 8.22
CA ALA A 194 -4.97 -7.78 8.36
C ALA A 194 -5.30 -9.02 9.18
N PHE A 195 -6.32 -8.94 10.05
CA PHE A 195 -6.89 -10.11 10.70
C PHE A 195 -8.10 -10.59 9.91
N ASP A 196 -8.29 -11.91 9.85
CA ASP A 196 -9.54 -12.44 9.33
C ASP A 196 -10.72 -12.04 10.22
N PRO A 197 -11.96 -12.04 9.69
CA PRO A 197 -13.14 -11.60 10.45
C PRO A 197 -13.39 -12.39 11.72
N ASP A 198 -12.92 -13.65 11.80
CA ASP A 198 -13.03 -14.50 12.99
C ASP A 198 -11.93 -14.19 14.02
N GLY A 199 -10.93 -13.40 13.66
CA GLY A 199 -9.78 -13.04 14.52
C GLY A 199 -8.86 -14.22 14.84
N GLU A 200 -8.86 -15.27 14.04
CA GLU A 200 -8.06 -16.48 14.26
C GLU A 200 -6.71 -16.45 13.54
N HIS A 201 -6.61 -15.67 12.45
CA HIS A 201 -5.42 -15.63 11.60
C HIS A 201 -4.99 -14.21 11.30
N LEU A 202 -3.66 -14.07 11.16
CA LEU A 202 -3.00 -12.86 10.70
C LEU A 202 -2.56 -13.05 9.24
N PHE A 203 -2.95 -12.12 8.38
CA PHE A 203 -2.46 -12.01 7.01
C PHE A 203 -1.41 -10.90 6.94
N VAL A 204 -0.35 -11.15 6.17
CA VAL A 204 0.75 -10.20 5.99
C VAL A 204 1.07 -10.11 4.50
N SER A 205 1.04 -8.92 3.95
CA SER A 205 1.55 -8.68 2.60
C SER A 205 3.08 -8.62 2.63
N SER A 206 3.73 -9.19 1.64
CA SER A 206 5.18 -9.33 1.55
C SER A 206 5.62 -9.01 0.13
N GLY A 207 6.25 -7.86 -0.09
CA GLY A 207 6.64 -7.40 -1.41
C GLY A 207 7.79 -8.20 -2.03
N ASP A 208 7.96 -8.07 -3.34
CA ASP A 208 8.99 -8.76 -4.12
C ASP A 208 10.43 -8.25 -3.85
N ARG A 209 10.57 -7.17 -3.04
CA ARG A 209 11.84 -6.53 -2.70
C ARG A 209 12.63 -6.08 -3.94
N GLN A 210 11.91 -5.80 -5.06
CA GLN A 210 12.48 -5.44 -6.37
C GLN A 210 13.36 -6.54 -6.98
N GLN A 211 13.10 -7.80 -6.59
CA GLN A 211 13.86 -8.96 -7.09
C GLN A 211 13.21 -9.61 -8.32
N LEU A 212 11.95 -9.29 -8.62
CA LEU A 212 11.16 -9.79 -9.74
C LEU A 212 10.86 -11.30 -9.64
N ASP A 213 11.65 -12.16 -10.29
CA ASP A 213 11.41 -13.60 -10.44
C ASP A 213 11.05 -14.35 -9.15
N PRO A 214 11.61 -14.03 -7.96
CA PRO A 214 11.21 -14.65 -6.70
C PRO A 214 9.72 -14.59 -6.37
N ALA A 215 8.96 -13.61 -6.92
CA ALA A 215 7.51 -13.53 -6.74
C ALA A 215 6.76 -14.73 -7.33
N GLN A 216 7.38 -15.49 -8.26
CA GLN A 216 6.84 -16.72 -8.84
C GLN A 216 7.41 -17.99 -8.19
N ASP A 217 8.33 -17.87 -7.23
CA ASP A 217 8.93 -19.02 -6.53
C ASP A 217 8.34 -19.18 -5.12
N THR A 218 7.44 -20.12 -4.93
CA THR A 218 6.81 -20.40 -3.62
C THR A 218 7.76 -20.99 -2.56
N GLY A 219 9.03 -21.20 -2.89
CA GLY A 219 10.09 -21.57 -1.93
C GLY A 219 10.56 -20.43 -1.02
N ASN A 220 10.06 -19.22 -1.22
CA ASN A 220 10.36 -18.01 -0.47
C ASN A 220 9.09 -17.21 -0.16
N THR A 221 9.17 -16.09 0.59
CA THR A 221 8.01 -15.24 0.91
C THR A 221 8.08 -13.87 0.21
N LEU A 222 8.87 -13.70 -0.84
CA LEU A 222 8.91 -12.47 -1.63
C LEU A 222 7.75 -12.44 -2.63
N GLY A 223 7.04 -11.33 -2.72
CA GLY A 223 5.89 -11.19 -3.61
C GLY A 223 4.71 -12.09 -3.24
N THR A 224 4.40 -12.18 -1.94
CA THR A 224 3.33 -13.07 -1.44
C THR A 224 2.40 -12.34 -0.46
N VAL A 225 1.21 -12.89 -0.28
CA VAL A 225 0.43 -12.72 0.95
C VAL A 225 0.57 -14.00 1.76
N VAL A 226 1.00 -13.90 3.00
CA VAL A 226 1.09 -15.06 3.91
C VAL A 226 -0.07 -15.05 4.90
N ARG A 227 -0.56 -16.25 5.27
CA ARG A 227 -1.56 -16.45 6.32
C ARG A 227 -0.95 -17.23 7.46
N LEU A 228 -1.01 -16.65 8.65
CA LEU A 228 -0.34 -17.11 9.85
C LEU A 228 -1.34 -17.27 11.00
N THR A 229 -1.00 -18.09 11.98
CA THR A 229 -1.63 -18.02 13.30
C THR A 229 -1.21 -16.75 14.03
N LEU A 230 -1.90 -16.36 15.08
CA LEU A 230 -1.61 -15.13 15.84
C LEU A 230 -0.21 -15.13 16.51
N ASP A 231 0.44 -16.29 16.60
CA ASP A 231 1.83 -16.47 17.07
C ASP A 231 2.85 -16.64 15.93
N GLY A 232 2.43 -16.41 14.67
CA GLY A 232 3.32 -16.35 13.51
C GLY A 232 3.67 -17.69 12.87
N GLN A 233 3.00 -18.79 13.25
CA GLN A 233 3.18 -20.07 12.57
C GLN A 233 2.37 -20.09 11.25
N ALA A 234 2.77 -20.95 10.30
CA ALA A 234 1.93 -21.21 9.14
C ALA A 234 0.54 -21.68 9.57
N ALA A 235 -0.52 -21.01 9.10
CA ALA A 235 -1.88 -21.38 9.46
C ALA A 235 -2.26 -22.75 8.88
N PRO A 236 -2.96 -23.59 9.63
CA PRO A 236 -3.45 -24.86 9.11
C PRO A 236 -4.40 -24.63 7.93
N GLY A 237 -4.27 -25.44 6.89
CA GLY A 237 -5.13 -25.36 5.71
C GLY A 237 -4.69 -24.33 4.68
N ASN A 238 -3.52 -23.73 4.77
CA ASN A 238 -2.95 -22.93 3.70
C ASN A 238 -2.78 -23.78 2.42
N PRO A 239 -2.93 -23.18 1.22
CA PRO A 239 -2.99 -23.92 -0.04
C PRO A 239 -1.74 -24.76 -0.33
N LEU A 240 -0.58 -24.36 0.19
CA LEU A 240 0.71 -25.03 -0.01
C LEU A 240 1.27 -25.66 1.28
N ALA A 241 0.43 -25.88 2.29
CA ALA A 241 0.84 -26.36 3.63
C ALA A 241 1.68 -27.65 3.59
N ASP A 242 1.36 -28.59 2.70
CA ASP A 242 2.05 -29.87 2.57
C ASP A 242 3.50 -29.75 2.05
N GLN A 243 3.89 -28.61 1.47
CA GLN A 243 5.24 -28.38 0.98
C GLN A 243 6.20 -27.98 2.12
N GLY A 244 5.69 -27.48 3.24
CA GLY A 244 6.51 -27.02 4.36
C GLY A 244 7.32 -25.76 4.06
N GLY A 245 8.16 -25.32 5.02
CA GLY A 245 9.02 -24.15 4.86
C GLY A 245 8.23 -22.85 4.57
N ALA A 246 8.74 -22.02 3.66
CA ALA A 246 8.09 -20.78 3.27
C ALA A 246 6.73 -21.03 2.58
N ALA A 247 6.66 -22.05 1.74
CA ALA A 247 5.44 -22.40 1.01
C ALA A 247 4.25 -22.63 1.96
N ALA A 248 4.48 -23.26 3.11
CA ALA A 248 3.40 -23.52 4.06
C ALA A 248 2.73 -22.26 4.63
N GLN A 249 3.38 -21.09 4.53
CA GLN A 249 2.85 -19.81 5.01
C GLN A 249 2.03 -19.08 3.96
N ILE A 250 2.22 -19.41 2.66
CA ILE A 250 1.70 -18.66 1.53
C ILE A 250 0.19 -18.89 1.39
N TRP A 251 -0.55 -17.79 1.28
CA TRP A 251 -1.94 -17.73 0.89
C TRP A 251 -2.10 -17.47 -0.61
N SER A 252 -1.36 -16.46 -1.14
CA SER A 252 -1.28 -16.13 -2.55
C SER A 252 0.13 -15.64 -2.91
N TRP A 253 0.47 -15.61 -4.20
CA TRP A 253 1.79 -15.20 -4.70
C TRP A 253 1.70 -14.48 -6.04
N GLY A 254 2.85 -14.06 -6.58
CA GLY A 254 2.89 -13.29 -7.82
C GLY A 254 2.52 -11.83 -7.62
N HIS A 255 2.75 -11.29 -6.41
CA HIS A 255 2.54 -9.89 -6.08
C HIS A 255 3.84 -9.10 -6.23
N ARG A 256 3.71 -7.80 -6.53
CA ARG A 256 4.84 -6.87 -6.60
C ARG A 256 5.06 -6.13 -5.29
N ASN A 257 4.14 -5.24 -4.94
CA ASN A 257 4.25 -4.39 -3.74
C ASN A 257 2.87 -4.02 -3.19
N PRO A 258 2.15 -4.97 -2.60
CA PRO A 258 0.83 -4.73 -2.01
C PRO A 258 0.94 -3.87 -0.73
N LEU A 259 0.46 -2.62 -0.82
CA LEU A 259 0.46 -1.62 0.26
C LEU A 259 -0.93 -1.38 0.86
N GLY A 260 -1.96 -2.06 0.40
CA GLY A 260 -3.26 -2.19 1.03
C GLY A 260 -3.60 -3.67 1.23
N LEU A 261 -4.16 -4.01 2.38
CA LEU A 261 -4.64 -5.36 2.71
C LEU A 261 -5.77 -5.24 3.71
N GLU A 262 -6.98 -5.64 3.33
CA GLU A 262 -8.19 -5.38 4.13
C GLU A 262 -9.24 -6.45 3.91
N PHE A 263 -9.93 -6.87 4.95
CA PHE A 263 -11.10 -7.74 4.86
C PHE A 263 -12.38 -6.94 4.76
N ALA A 264 -13.17 -7.22 3.73
CA ALA A 264 -14.56 -6.76 3.69
C ALA A 264 -15.43 -7.53 4.72
N PRO A 265 -16.58 -6.95 5.13
CA PRO A 265 -17.47 -7.60 6.10
C PRO A 265 -18.03 -8.98 5.67
N ASP A 266 -18.01 -9.26 4.38
CA ASP A 266 -18.45 -10.56 3.82
C ASP A 266 -17.34 -11.63 3.87
N GLY A 267 -16.14 -11.28 4.36
CA GLY A 267 -14.97 -12.14 4.46
C GLY A 267 -14.09 -12.15 3.22
N THR A 268 -14.36 -11.31 2.23
CA THR A 268 -13.49 -11.14 1.06
C THR A 268 -12.23 -10.37 1.45
N LEU A 269 -11.06 -10.93 1.17
CA LEU A 269 -9.77 -10.24 1.35
C LEU A 269 -9.45 -9.43 0.09
N TRP A 270 -9.19 -8.14 0.29
CA TRP A 270 -8.80 -7.20 -0.75
C TRP A 270 -7.35 -6.76 -0.59
N SER A 271 -6.69 -6.49 -1.70
CA SER A 271 -5.35 -5.89 -1.73
C SER A 271 -5.27 -4.79 -2.77
N SER A 272 -4.55 -3.72 -2.46
CA SER A 272 -4.11 -2.74 -3.45
C SER A 272 -2.60 -2.78 -3.58
N GLU A 273 -2.09 -2.79 -4.80
CA GLU A 273 -0.65 -2.84 -5.03
C GLU A 273 -0.16 -1.90 -6.12
N MET A 274 1.10 -1.48 -5.97
CA MET A 274 1.78 -0.65 -6.95
C MET A 274 2.33 -1.49 -8.09
N GLY A 275 1.93 -1.14 -9.30
CA GLY A 275 2.54 -1.63 -10.52
C GLY A 275 3.91 -1.02 -10.81
N PRO A 276 4.54 -1.37 -11.94
CA PRO A 276 5.79 -0.76 -12.40
C PRO A 276 5.57 0.66 -12.95
N GLU A 277 5.63 0.89 -14.24
CA GLU A 277 5.26 2.16 -14.87
C GLU A 277 3.79 2.07 -15.33
N GLY A 278 2.86 2.48 -14.47
CA GLY A 278 1.42 2.17 -14.57
C GLY A 278 1.09 0.78 -14.01
N GLY A 279 -0.16 0.33 -14.23
CA GLY A 279 -0.61 -1.00 -13.81
C GLY A 279 -0.68 -1.19 -12.30
N ASP A 280 -1.04 -0.14 -11.56
CA ASP A 280 -1.44 -0.30 -10.17
C ASP A 280 -2.76 -1.06 -10.13
N GLU A 281 -3.00 -1.85 -9.07
CA GLU A 281 -4.09 -2.83 -9.04
C GLU A 281 -4.90 -2.78 -7.75
N LEU A 282 -6.19 -3.07 -7.87
CA LEU A 282 -7.06 -3.51 -6.78
C LEU A 282 -7.46 -4.95 -7.03
N ASN A 283 -7.15 -5.82 -6.10
CA ASN A 283 -7.30 -7.27 -6.23
C ASN A 283 -8.21 -7.85 -5.15
N VAL A 284 -9.03 -8.83 -5.50
CA VAL A 284 -9.55 -9.82 -4.54
C VAL A 284 -8.48 -10.87 -4.33
N VAL A 285 -8.05 -11.08 -3.08
CA VAL A 285 -6.98 -12.03 -2.75
C VAL A 285 -7.55 -13.43 -2.54
N GLU A 286 -7.39 -14.30 -3.52
CA GLU A 286 -7.90 -15.66 -3.53
C GLU A 286 -6.93 -16.65 -2.89
N GLU A 287 -7.46 -17.68 -2.22
CA GLU A 287 -6.68 -18.81 -1.72
C GLU A 287 -5.98 -19.54 -2.86
N GLY A 288 -4.64 -19.61 -2.82
CA GLY A 288 -3.85 -20.24 -3.87
C GLY A 288 -3.78 -19.45 -5.17
N GLY A 289 -4.19 -18.18 -5.17
CA GLY A 289 -4.14 -17.30 -6.32
C GLY A 289 -2.69 -16.91 -6.69
N ASN A 290 -2.40 -16.88 -8.00
CA ASN A 290 -1.18 -16.31 -8.56
C ASN A 290 -1.54 -15.05 -9.36
N TYR A 291 -0.96 -13.89 -8.97
CA TYR A 291 -1.28 -12.57 -9.53
C TYR A 291 -0.35 -12.15 -10.66
N GLY A 292 0.56 -13.03 -11.06
CA GLY A 292 1.29 -12.97 -12.32
C GLY A 292 2.58 -12.14 -12.32
N TRP A 293 2.81 -11.26 -11.34
CA TRP A 293 4.08 -10.51 -11.30
C TRP A 293 5.30 -11.45 -11.23
N PRO A 294 6.37 -11.23 -12.00
CA PRO A 294 6.59 -10.19 -13.02
C PRO A 294 6.28 -10.63 -14.46
N GLU A 295 5.56 -11.71 -14.67
CA GLU A 295 5.26 -12.30 -15.99
C GLU A 295 4.16 -11.54 -16.72
N VAL A 296 3.17 -11.00 -15.99
CA VAL A 296 2.10 -10.13 -16.48
C VAL A 296 1.92 -8.92 -15.57
N SER A 297 1.46 -7.81 -16.14
CA SER A 297 1.05 -6.58 -15.46
C SER A 297 0.41 -5.65 -16.47
N ASP A 298 -0.61 -4.87 -16.07
CA ASP A 298 -1.22 -3.82 -16.91
C ASP A 298 -0.33 -2.56 -17.03
N GLY A 299 0.93 -2.64 -16.58
CA GLY A 299 1.95 -1.61 -16.67
C GLY A 299 3.15 -2.01 -17.54
N SER A 300 4.14 -1.12 -17.60
CA SER A 300 5.37 -1.32 -18.37
C SER A 300 6.59 -1.31 -17.46
N GLN A 301 7.71 -1.85 -17.92
CA GLN A 301 8.97 -1.79 -17.19
C GLN A 301 9.52 -0.35 -17.15
N TYR A 302 10.11 0.06 -16.05
CA TYR A 302 10.82 1.34 -15.97
C TYR A 302 11.92 1.43 -17.06
N GLY A 303 11.86 2.51 -17.83
CA GLY A 303 12.82 2.75 -18.92
C GLY A 303 12.45 2.13 -20.26
N GLY A 304 11.23 1.61 -20.39
CA GLY A 304 10.64 1.15 -21.65
C GLY A 304 10.92 -0.32 -21.94
N GLY A 305 10.05 -1.17 -21.54
CA GLY A 305 9.93 -2.60 -21.90
C GLY A 305 8.49 -2.98 -21.70
N GLU A 306 7.94 -3.78 -22.60
CA GLU A 306 6.59 -4.30 -22.46
C GLU A 306 6.59 -5.44 -21.44
N ILE A 307 5.59 -5.44 -20.55
CA ILE A 307 5.16 -6.60 -19.78
C ILE A 307 3.82 -7.00 -20.41
N PRO A 308 3.54 -8.27 -20.65
CA PRO A 308 2.23 -8.68 -21.15
C PRO A 308 1.13 -8.23 -20.18
N ASP A 309 0.04 -7.67 -20.73
CA ASP A 309 -1.15 -7.37 -19.94
C ASP A 309 -1.85 -8.67 -19.52
N HIS A 310 -2.67 -8.59 -18.44
CA HIS A 310 -3.55 -9.68 -18.07
C HIS A 310 -4.50 -10.08 -19.21
N ALA A 311 -4.69 -11.37 -19.43
CA ALA A 311 -5.52 -11.88 -20.50
C ALA A 311 -6.35 -13.08 -20.06
N GLU A 312 -7.56 -13.21 -20.61
CA GLU A 312 -8.42 -14.36 -20.32
C GLU A 312 -7.70 -15.70 -20.61
N GLY A 313 -7.55 -16.53 -19.55
CA GLY A 313 -6.95 -17.86 -19.64
C GLY A 313 -5.42 -17.89 -19.60
N ASP A 314 -4.75 -16.81 -19.23
CA ASP A 314 -3.30 -16.76 -19.01
C ASP A 314 -2.83 -17.58 -17.80
N GLY A 315 -3.73 -17.92 -16.89
CA GLY A 315 -3.46 -18.72 -15.69
C GLY A 315 -3.20 -17.90 -14.44
N PHE A 316 -3.34 -16.58 -14.53
CA PHE A 316 -3.20 -15.64 -13.43
C PHE A 316 -4.56 -15.06 -12.98
N VAL A 317 -4.61 -14.56 -11.76
CA VAL A 317 -5.77 -13.82 -11.25
C VAL A 317 -5.64 -12.38 -11.73
N ALA A 318 -6.62 -11.94 -12.53
CA ALA A 318 -6.62 -10.58 -13.03
C ALA A 318 -7.16 -9.59 -11.97
N PRO A 319 -6.69 -8.33 -11.97
CA PRO A 319 -7.19 -7.30 -11.06
C PRO A 319 -8.66 -6.98 -11.31
N VAL A 320 -9.34 -6.51 -10.24
CA VAL A 320 -10.72 -5.99 -10.31
C VAL A 320 -10.76 -4.61 -10.92
N GLU A 321 -9.73 -3.81 -10.66
CA GLU A 321 -9.50 -2.48 -11.22
C GLU A 321 -8.01 -2.28 -11.42
N SER A 322 -7.60 -1.60 -12.50
CA SER A 322 -6.21 -1.21 -12.73
C SER A 322 -6.08 0.23 -13.17
N TRP A 323 -4.95 0.87 -12.85
CA TRP A 323 -4.71 2.28 -13.18
C TRP A 323 -3.46 2.47 -14.02
N ASN A 324 -3.67 3.07 -15.20
CA ASN A 324 -2.59 3.55 -16.05
C ASN A 324 -2.99 4.93 -16.63
N PRO A 325 -2.35 6.04 -16.20
CA PRO A 325 -1.13 6.11 -15.39
C PRO A 325 -1.32 5.72 -13.91
N SER A 326 -0.21 5.40 -13.25
CA SER A 326 -0.14 5.02 -11.84
C SER A 326 -0.73 6.08 -10.90
N ILE A 327 -1.52 5.65 -9.92
CA ILE A 327 -1.95 6.43 -8.76
C ILE A 327 -1.06 6.20 -7.55
N SER A 328 -0.26 5.13 -7.56
CA SER A 328 0.59 4.64 -6.46
C SER A 328 -0.21 4.44 -5.16
N PRO A 329 -1.07 3.41 -5.07
CA PRO A 329 -1.88 3.17 -3.89
C PRO A 329 -0.97 2.89 -2.68
N GLY A 330 -1.16 3.64 -1.59
CA GLY A 330 -0.38 3.52 -0.35
C GLY A 330 -1.12 2.80 0.77
N SER A 331 -2.43 2.61 0.61
CA SER A 331 -3.31 1.95 1.57
C SER A 331 -4.65 1.60 0.93
N LEU A 332 -5.43 0.82 1.65
CA LEU A 332 -6.77 0.39 1.27
C LEU A 332 -7.65 0.39 2.52
N LEU A 333 -8.91 0.79 2.37
CA LEU A 333 -9.99 0.68 3.32
C LEU A 333 -11.24 0.23 2.59
N ILE A 334 -11.93 -0.80 3.07
CA ILE A 334 -13.31 -1.11 2.66
C ILE A 334 -14.25 -0.39 3.60
N TYR A 335 -14.93 0.64 3.11
CA TYR A 335 -15.71 1.53 3.95
C TYR A 335 -17.01 0.87 4.42
N THR A 336 -17.26 0.93 5.73
CA THR A 336 -18.45 0.34 6.38
C THR A 336 -19.24 1.33 7.23
N GLY A 337 -18.78 2.58 7.28
CA GLY A 337 -19.37 3.62 8.14
C GLY A 337 -20.70 4.16 7.65
N ASP A 338 -21.41 4.85 8.53
CA ASP A 338 -22.72 5.45 8.25
C ASP A 338 -22.65 6.92 7.79
N LEU A 339 -21.51 7.58 7.95
CA LEU A 339 -21.38 9.01 7.58
C LEU A 339 -21.46 9.23 6.07
N PHE A 340 -20.94 8.30 5.29
CA PHE A 340 -21.01 8.29 3.83
C PHE A 340 -21.79 7.06 3.35
N PRO A 341 -23.12 7.01 3.54
CA PRO A 341 -23.91 5.80 3.26
C PRO A 341 -23.82 5.33 1.81
N GLN A 342 -23.50 6.22 0.87
CA GLN A 342 -23.28 5.89 -0.53
C GLN A 342 -21.89 5.28 -0.82
N TRP A 343 -21.01 5.20 0.17
CA TRP A 343 -19.69 4.58 0.07
C TRP A 343 -19.62 3.22 0.76
N GLN A 344 -20.72 2.79 1.40
CA GLN A 344 -20.72 1.50 2.11
C GLN A 344 -20.43 0.35 1.15
N GLY A 345 -19.38 -0.41 1.47
CA GLY A 345 -18.88 -1.53 0.66
C GLY A 345 -17.85 -1.14 -0.39
N ASP A 346 -17.61 0.16 -0.61
CA ASP A 346 -16.63 0.63 -1.57
C ASP A 346 -15.19 0.57 -1.03
N ALA A 347 -14.24 0.45 -1.94
CA ALA A 347 -12.83 0.58 -1.61
C ALA A 347 -12.37 2.04 -1.67
N LEU A 348 -11.68 2.49 -0.63
CA LEU A 348 -11.03 3.79 -0.54
C LEU A 348 -9.52 3.61 -0.51
N LEU A 349 -8.80 4.21 -1.47
CA LEU A 349 -7.36 4.08 -1.60
C LEU A 349 -6.68 5.43 -1.40
N GLY A 350 -5.65 5.47 -0.56
CA GLY A 350 -4.75 6.62 -0.48
C GLY A 350 -3.80 6.61 -1.69
N ALA A 351 -3.88 7.63 -2.55
CA ALA A 351 -3.05 7.73 -3.74
C ALA A 351 -1.84 8.64 -3.49
N LEU A 352 -0.63 8.08 -3.65
CA LEU A 352 0.62 8.82 -3.43
C LEU A 352 0.94 9.71 -4.63
N SER A 353 1.18 9.12 -5.82
CA SER A 353 1.44 9.91 -7.03
C SER A 353 0.18 10.59 -7.53
N GLY A 354 -0.99 10.02 -7.30
CA GLY A 354 -2.28 10.61 -7.63
C GLY A 354 -2.67 11.80 -6.76
N GLN A 355 -2.05 11.99 -5.59
CA GLN A 355 -2.31 13.07 -4.63
C GLN A 355 -3.79 13.22 -4.26
N ALA A 356 -4.44 12.09 -4.01
CA ALA A 356 -5.89 11.98 -3.90
C ALA A 356 -6.33 10.87 -2.95
N LEU A 357 -7.59 10.90 -2.57
CA LEU A 357 -8.33 9.73 -2.16
C LEU A 357 -9.04 9.18 -3.41
N VAL A 358 -8.82 7.91 -3.73
CA VAL A 358 -9.50 7.23 -4.83
C VAL A 358 -10.55 6.30 -4.26
N ARG A 359 -11.80 6.47 -4.69
CA ARG A 359 -12.92 5.60 -4.36
C ARG A 359 -13.19 4.67 -5.54
N VAL A 360 -13.35 3.39 -5.27
CA VAL A 360 -13.82 2.40 -6.25
C VAL A 360 -15.19 1.91 -5.81
N ASP A 361 -16.20 2.16 -6.64
CA ASP A 361 -17.56 1.66 -6.45
C ASP A 361 -17.55 0.13 -6.69
N LEU A 362 -17.81 -0.64 -5.64
CA LEU A 362 -17.77 -2.10 -5.66
C LEU A 362 -19.18 -2.68 -5.56
N GLU A 363 -19.51 -3.60 -6.47
CA GLU A 363 -20.73 -4.39 -6.41
C GLU A 363 -20.45 -5.85 -6.75
N ASP A 364 -20.83 -6.76 -5.88
CA ASP A 364 -20.62 -8.21 -6.05
C ASP A 364 -19.16 -8.58 -6.36
N GLY A 365 -18.19 -7.92 -5.69
CA GLY A 365 -16.76 -8.15 -5.86
C GLY A 365 -16.18 -7.63 -7.19
N ARG A 366 -16.86 -6.69 -7.85
CA ARG A 366 -16.44 -6.08 -9.13
C ARG A 366 -16.43 -4.57 -9.02
N SER A 367 -15.50 -3.95 -9.74
CA SER A 367 -15.51 -2.50 -9.93
C SER A 367 -16.64 -2.09 -10.89
N ARG A 368 -17.34 -1.03 -10.53
CA ARG A 368 -18.28 -0.31 -11.38
C ARG A 368 -17.68 0.99 -11.91
N GLY A 369 -16.47 1.29 -11.50
CA GLY A 369 -15.70 2.47 -11.85
C GLY A 369 -15.06 3.10 -10.64
N SER A 370 -14.13 4.00 -10.88
CA SER A 370 -13.41 4.71 -9.83
C SER A 370 -13.61 6.22 -9.94
N GLU A 371 -13.54 6.89 -8.79
CA GLU A 371 -13.64 8.32 -8.63
C GLU A 371 -12.42 8.86 -7.92
N VAL A 372 -11.86 9.96 -8.41
CA VAL A 372 -10.70 10.64 -7.81
C VAL A 372 -11.17 11.87 -7.04
N ILE A 373 -10.94 11.88 -5.74
CA ILE A 373 -11.17 13.01 -4.84
C ILE A 373 -9.83 13.70 -4.62
N GLU A 374 -9.58 14.77 -5.41
CA GLU A 374 -8.32 15.49 -5.38
C GLU A 374 -8.10 16.19 -4.03
N LEU A 375 -6.98 15.90 -3.38
CA LEU A 375 -6.56 16.51 -2.09
C LEU A 375 -5.32 17.39 -2.27
N GLY A 376 -4.61 17.23 -3.40
CA GLY A 376 -3.42 18.00 -3.75
C GLY A 376 -2.18 17.62 -2.92
N GLN A 377 -2.24 16.52 -2.18
CA GLN A 377 -1.16 15.96 -1.39
C GLN A 377 -1.15 14.43 -1.49
N ARG A 378 0.02 13.83 -1.33
CA ARG A 378 0.21 12.39 -1.31
C ARG A 378 -0.49 11.81 -0.08
N ILE A 379 -1.34 10.81 -0.27
CA ILE A 379 -2.06 10.16 0.83
C ILE A 379 -1.43 8.78 1.09
N ARG A 380 -0.90 8.61 2.31
CA ARG A 380 -0.21 7.39 2.74
C ARG A 380 -1.15 6.36 3.33
N ALA A 381 -2.06 6.78 4.20
CA ALA A 381 -2.97 5.88 4.88
C ALA A 381 -4.39 6.41 4.84
N VAL A 382 -5.34 5.49 4.77
CA VAL A 382 -6.78 5.73 4.90
C VAL A 382 -7.29 4.80 5.96
N GLU A 383 -8.10 5.32 6.89
CA GLU A 383 -8.67 4.55 7.99
C GLU A 383 -10.09 5.05 8.29
N GLN A 384 -10.95 4.17 8.79
CA GLN A 384 -12.28 4.53 9.26
C GLN A 384 -12.26 4.80 10.76
N GLY A 385 -12.65 6.01 11.15
CA GLY A 385 -12.81 6.32 12.56
C GLY A 385 -14.04 5.67 13.19
N PRO A 386 -14.08 5.53 14.52
CA PRO A 386 -15.18 4.92 15.26
C PRO A 386 -16.55 5.57 14.99
N ASP A 387 -16.54 6.84 14.62
CA ASP A 387 -17.73 7.62 14.27
C ASP A 387 -18.12 7.54 12.78
N GLY A 388 -17.41 6.71 12.00
CA GLY A 388 -17.62 6.54 10.56
C GLY A 388 -16.98 7.62 9.69
N ALA A 389 -16.23 8.57 10.25
CA ALA A 389 -15.44 9.51 9.46
C ALA A 389 -14.27 8.81 8.77
N VAL A 390 -13.86 9.31 7.60
CA VAL A 390 -12.66 8.83 6.92
C VAL A 390 -11.47 9.66 7.39
N TRP A 391 -10.43 8.98 7.86
CA TRP A 391 -9.20 9.59 8.32
C TRP A 391 -8.07 9.31 7.35
N LEU A 392 -7.22 10.31 7.13
CA LEU A 392 -6.11 10.22 6.16
C LEU A 392 -4.81 10.67 6.81
N LEU A 393 -3.72 10.00 6.45
CA LEU A 393 -2.36 10.48 6.70
C LEU A 393 -1.71 10.91 5.38
N GLU A 394 -1.13 12.10 5.34
CA GLU A 394 -0.33 12.57 4.21
C GLU A 394 1.08 11.97 4.25
N ASP A 395 1.65 11.71 3.07
CA ASP A 395 3.00 11.15 2.87
C ASP A 395 4.02 12.28 2.70
N GLU A 396 4.29 13.02 3.76
CA GLU A 396 5.20 14.17 3.77
C GLU A 396 6.11 14.15 4.99
N GLY A 397 7.24 14.86 4.94
CA GLY A 397 8.13 15.03 6.09
C GLY A 397 7.46 15.65 7.34
N SER A 398 6.32 16.31 7.14
CA SER A 398 5.41 16.80 8.15
C SER A 398 3.99 16.53 7.66
N GLY A 399 3.60 15.23 7.64
CA GLY A 399 2.33 14.76 7.11
C GLY A 399 1.18 15.09 8.04
N ARG A 400 0.11 15.67 7.48
CA ARG A 400 -1.10 16.01 8.25
C ARG A 400 -1.94 14.76 8.48
N LEU A 401 -2.58 14.73 9.65
CA LEU A 401 -3.71 13.87 9.94
C LEU A 401 -4.98 14.64 9.60
N LEU A 402 -5.74 14.14 8.66
CA LEU A 402 -6.97 14.76 8.17
C LEU A 402 -8.17 13.91 8.57
N ARG A 403 -9.30 14.56 8.87
CA ARG A 403 -10.60 13.93 9.10
C ARG A 403 -11.61 14.44 8.08
N LEU A 404 -12.21 13.52 7.34
CA LEU A 404 -13.21 13.78 6.31
C LEU A 404 -14.60 13.47 6.86
N THR A 405 -15.54 14.40 6.63
CA THR A 405 -16.96 14.23 6.97
C THR A 405 -17.80 14.78 5.82
N PRO A 406 -19.09 14.43 5.72
CA PRO A 406 -19.98 15.08 4.77
C PRO A 406 -19.99 16.59 4.99
N GLY A 407 -19.92 17.35 3.90
CA GLY A 407 -20.12 18.80 3.88
C GLY A 407 -21.55 19.15 4.32
N GLY A 408 -21.72 20.27 4.96
CA GLY A 408 -23.01 20.71 5.52
C GLY A 408 -23.96 21.30 4.46
#